data_b4a1adfab7759def45ec70843091aa00
#
_entry.id   b4a1adfab7759def45ec70843091aa00
#
_cell.length_a   1.000
_cell.length_b   1.000
_cell.length_c   1.000
_cell.angle_alpha   90.00
_cell.angle_beta   90.00
_cell.angle_gamma   90.00
#
_symmetry.space_group_name_H-M   'P 1'
#
loop_
_entity.id
_entity.type
_entity.pdbx_description
1 polymer ?
#
loop_
_entity_poly.entity_id
_entity_poly.type
_entity_poly.pdbx_seq_one_letter_code
_entity_poly.pdbx_strand_id
1 'polypeptide(L)'
;MINFDFFTPTKILFGAGRESEVGKQVVAFGGHKVMIVYGKKGGHIETSGLLDRVHKSLSDAGLSYVDLNGVVPNPRLSLVKEGIRIGRAEGVDFLLPIGGGSVIDTAKGIGYGIANDFEMEDLLYGRVKTDKNLSIGVVLTIAAAGSEMSSSMVLTIEDGMMKRSYGHDCARPKFAIMNPELTYSLPAYQTASGAADIMMHTMERYFTPTDTDTSLTDRIAEGLMVSVRDAAQVAVKEPENYEARATLMWAGSLSHNGLTGAGRISDFATHKIEHELGGMFDVAHGAGLAAVWGSWARYVYKTNPGRFAQFGKKVFGINISSSTNITPNSDAPEQPIKPSPIITDPELTSTDTAALAAITAWETWCHSISMPTTLTELGIHPTDTQIEEMAEKCVFGRNGHVGFFQPLTKEDIAAILKMAK
;
A
#
# COMPACT_ATOMS: atom_id res chain seq x y z
N MET A 1 12.41 -13.79 -17.45
CA MET A 1 11.61 -13.84 -16.20
C MET A 1 12.10 -15.01 -15.36
N ILE A 2 12.21 -14.83 -14.03
CA ILE A 2 12.40 -15.96 -13.11
C ILE A 2 11.08 -16.73 -12.96
N ASN A 3 11.11 -17.96 -12.38
CA ASN A 3 9.90 -18.73 -12.10
C ASN A 3 9.01 -17.99 -11.10
N PHE A 4 7.69 -18.03 -11.30
CA PHE A 4 6.72 -17.43 -10.40
C PHE A 4 5.39 -18.18 -10.44
N ASP A 5 4.66 -18.10 -9.34
CA ASP A 5 3.25 -18.47 -9.25
C ASP A 5 2.39 -17.22 -9.20
N PHE A 6 1.27 -17.22 -9.92
CA PHE A 6 0.31 -16.11 -9.90
C PHE A 6 -1.07 -16.62 -9.52
N PHE A 7 -1.54 -16.19 -8.35
CA PHE A 7 -2.82 -16.60 -7.79
C PHE A 7 -3.57 -15.39 -7.23
N THR A 8 -4.73 -15.08 -7.82
CA THR A 8 -5.58 -13.95 -7.43
C THR A 8 -7.06 -14.34 -7.47
N PRO A 9 -7.54 -15.10 -6.46
CA PRO A 9 -8.87 -15.72 -6.46
C PRO A 9 -10.01 -14.75 -6.13
N THR A 10 -9.71 -13.49 -5.76
CA THR A 10 -10.71 -12.53 -5.30
C THR A 10 -11.67 -12.14 -6.42
N LYS A 11 -12.98 -12.36 -6.22
CA LYS A 11 -14.01 -11.88 -7.12
C LYS A 11 -14.22 -10.38 -6.91
N ILE A 12 -14.05 -9.59 -7.95
CA ILE A 12 -14.26 -8.14 -7.91
C ILE A 12 -15.69 -7.80 -8.35
N LEU A 13 -16.41 -7.03 -7.52
CA LEU A 13 -17.68 -6.42 -7.83
C LEU A 13 -17.47 -4.90 -7.90
N PHE A 14 -17.20 -4.41 -9.10
CA PHE A 14 -16.84 -3.01 -9.33
C PHE A 14 -18.04 -2.20 -9.84
N GLY A 15 -18.21 -0.97 -9.31
CA GLY A 15 -19.21 0.00 -9.77
C GLY A 15 -20.13 0.50 -8.67
N ALA A 16 -20.90 1.55 -9.00
CA ALA A 16 -21.82 2.23 -8.07
C ALA A 16 -22.91 1.29 -7.53
N GLY A 17 -23.24 1.42 -6.25
CA GLY A 17 -24.35 0.73 -5.59
C GLY A 17 -24.15 -0.79 -5.37
N ARG A 18 -22.98 -1.35 -5.72
CA ARG A 18 -22.72 -2.79 -5.61
C ARG A 18 -22.67 -3.29 -4.16
N GLU A 19 -22.58 -2.43 -3.17
CA GLU A 19 -22.64 -2.78 -1.74
C GLU A 19 -23.96 -3.44 -1.32
N SER A 20 -25.02 -3.24 -2.08
CA SER A 20 -26.29 -3.93 -1.88
C SER A 20 -26.21 -5.45 -2.11
N GLU A 21 -25.16 -5.94 -2.79
CA GLU A 21 -24.97 -7.35 -3.09
C GLU A 21 -24.21 -8.12 -2.01
N VAL A 22 -23.77 -7.45 -0.93
CA VAL A 22 -22.95 -8.05 0.15
C VAL A 22 -23.52 -9.36 0.66
N GLY A 23 -24.79 -9.38 1.09
CA GLY A 23 -25.42 -10.58 1.66
C GLY A 23 -25.42 -11.74 0.68
N LYS A 24 -25.75 -11.49 -0.60
CA LYS A 24 -25.70 -12.50 -1.66
C LYS A 24 -24.29 -13.09 -1.84
N GLN A 25 -23.25 -12.25 -1.76
CA GLN A 25 -21.87 -12.73 -1.90
C GLN A 25 -21.44 -13.55 -0.67
N VAL A 26 -21.78 -13.13 0.54
CA VAL A 26 -21.47 -13.87 1.77
C VAL A 26 -22.08 -15.27 1.69
N VAL A 27 -23.36 -15.41 1.33
CA VAL A 27 -24.04 -16.73 1.14
C VAL A 27 -23.32 -17.54 0.07
N ALA A 28 -22.97 -16.94 -1.07
CA ALA A 28 -22.31 -17.64 -2.17
C ALA A 28 -20.93 -18.21 -1.79
N PHE A 29 -20.26 -17.61 -0.79
CA PHE A 29 -18.99 -18.09 -0.24
C PHE A 29 -19.13 -18.82 1.10
N GLY A 30 -20.34 -19.25 1.46
CA GLY A 30 -20.63 -20.16 2.57
C GLY A 30 -20.62 -19.53 3.95
N GLY A 31 -20.80 -18.20 4.07
CA GLY A 31 -20.92 -17.52 5.36
C GLY A 31 -22.33 -17.63 5.94
N HIS A 32 -22.44 -17.73 7.28
CA HIS A 32 -23.70 -17.80 8.02
C HIS A 32 -23.74 -16.78 9.16
N LYS A 33 -22.63 -16.65 9.92
CA LYS A 33 -22.48 -15.69 11.00
C LYS A 33 -21.32 -14.74 10.68
N VAL A 34 -21.65 -13.48 10.40
CA VAL A 34 -20.70 -12.47 9.89
C VAL A 34 -20.21 -11.57 11.02
N MET A 35 -18.89 -11.35 11.12
CA MET A 35 -18.36 -10.22 11.87
C MET A 35 -18.08 -9.08 10.91
N ILE A 36 -18.75 -7.95 11.09
CA ILE A 36 -18.51 -6.71 10.37
C ILE A 36 -17.43 -5.93 11.12
N VAL A 37 -16.31 -5.65 10.43
CA VAL A 37 -15.17 -4.92 11.01
C VAL A 37 -15.08 -3.54 10.36
N TYR A 38 -15.03 -2.46 11.16
CA TYR A 38 -14.94 -1.11 10.64
C TYR A 38 -14.25 -0.13 11.58
N GLY A 39 -14.09 1.11 11.14
CA GLY A 39 -13.40 2.16 11.88
C GLY A 39 -14.15 2.64 13.13
N LYS A 40 -13.94 3.90 13.50
CA LYS A 40 -14.50 4.49 14.71
C LYS A 40 -16.04 4.48 14.69
N LYS A 41 -16.65 4.12 15.82
CA LYS A 41 -18.09 4.30 16.08
C LYS A 41 -18.51 5.77 15.91
N GLY A 42 -19.64 6.02 15.27
CA GLY A 42 -20.06 7.36 14.90
C GLY A 42 -19.25 8.00 13.76
N GLY A 43 -18.38 7.20 13.11
CA GLY A 43 -17.58 7.64 11.97
C GLY A 43 -18.32 7.60 10.65
N HIS A 44 -17.60 7.89 9.56
CA HIS A 44 -18.19 8.04 8.22
C HIS A 44 -18.98 6.80 7.74
N ILE A 45 -18.56 5.59 8.09
CA ILE A 45 -19.24 4.35 7.69
C ILE A 45 -20.70 4.32 8.21
N GLU A 46 -20.92 4.79 9.44
CA GLU A 46 -22.26 4.90 10.02
C GLU A 46 -23.00 6.14 9.49
N THR A 47 -22.36 7.32 9.54
CA THR A 47 -23.03 8.61 9.20
C THR A 47 -23.40 8.74 7.72
N SER A 48 -22.73 8.01 6.82
CA SER A 48 -23.09 7.92 5.38
C SER A 48 -24.22 6.92 5.09
N GLY A 49 -24.70 6.20 6.11
CA GLY A 49 -25.67 5.12 5.95
C GLY A 49 -25.13 3.86 5.25
N LEU A 50 -23.80 3.77 5.03
CA LEU A 50 -23.21 2.58 4.41
C LEU A 50 -23.38 1.35 5.30
N LEU A 51 -23.19 1.49 6.62
CA LEU A 51 -23.37 0.37 7.56
C LEU A 51 -24.80 -0.14 7.52
N ASP A 52 -25.81 0.75 7.50
CA ASP A 52 -27.23 0.39 7.43
C ASP A 52 -27.55 -0.38 6.13
N ARG A 53 -26.99 0.07 4.99
CA ARG A 53 -27.16 -0.65 3.71
C ARG A 53 -26.56 -2.06 3.76
N VAL A 54 -25.38 -2.22 4.39
CA VAL A 54 -24.75 -3.53 4.57
C VAL A 54 -25.56 -4.41 5.53
N HIS A 55 -26.00 -3.90 6.70
CA HIS A 55 -26.87 -4.60 7.64
C HIS A 55 -28.15 -5.10 6.95
N LYS A 56 -28.79 -4.21 6.17
CA LYS A 56 -29.97 -4.58 5.40
C LYS A 56 -29.69 -5.72 4.41
N SER A 57 -28.60 -5.62 3.66
CA SER A 57 -28.21 -6.63 2.67
C SER A 57 -27.95 -8.01 3.31
N LEU A 58 -27.31 -8.03 4.48
CA LEU A 58 -27.08 -9.27 5.24
C LEU A 58 -28.40 -9.84 5.78
N SER A 59 -29.26 -8.98 6.37
CA SER A 59 -30.58 -9.39 6.92
C SER A 59 -31.51 -9.92 5.84
N ASP A 60 -31.57 -9.25 4.67
CA ASP A 60 -32.36 -9.69 3.51
C ASP A 60 -31.88 -11.07 2.98
N ALA A 61 -30.61 -11.40 3.18
CA ALA A 61 -30.04 -12.71 2.84
C ALA A 61 -30.17 -13.76 3.94
N GLY A 62 -30.84 -13.45 5.07
CA GLY A 62 -31.02 -14.34 6.20
C GLY A 62 -29.78 -14.61 7.05
N LEU A 63 -28.78 -13.74 6.95
CA LEU A 63 -27.52 -13.86 7.68
C LEU A 63 -27.61 -13.20 9.06
N SER A 64 -26.96 -13.80 10.06
CA SER A 64 -26.74 -13.15 11.35
C SER A 64 -25.39 -12.47 11.38
N TYR A 65 -25.26 -11.37 12.14
CA TYR A 65 -24.01 -10.62 12.21
C TYR A 65 -23.73 -10.04 13.60
N VAL A 66 -22.48 -9.64 13.80
CA VAL A 66 -22.00 -8.89 14.96
C VAL A 66 -21.04 -7.80 14.47
N ASP A 67 -21.10 -6.62 15.07
CA ASP A 67 -20.25 -5.49 14.74
C ASP A 67 -19.01 -5.44 15.64
N LEU A 68 -17.84 -5.19 15.02
CA LEU A 68 -16.60 -4.83 15.68
C LEU A 68 -16.10 -3.52 15.11
N ASN A 69 -16.17 -2.46 15.88
CA ASN A 69 -15.67 -1.13 15.49
C ASN A 69 -14.38 -0.77 16.25
N GLY A 70 -13.81 0.39 15.92
CA GLY A 70 -12.65 0.93 16.64
C GLY A 70 -11.32 0.75 15.91
N VAL A 71 -11.33 0.26 14.66
CA VAL A 71 -10.09 0.19 13.88
C VAL A 71 -9.53 1.60 13.63
N VAL A 72 -8.24 1.78 13.90
CA VAL A 72 -7.48 3.00 13.65
C VAL A 72 -6.44 2.77 12.56
N PRO A 73 -5.89 3.82 11.92
CA PRO A 73 -4.68 3.69 11.10
C PRO A 73 -3.57 2.98 11.87
N ASN A 74 -2.69 2.25 11.16
CA ASN A 74 -1.69 1.37 11.80
C ASN A 74 -2.35 0.38 12.78
N PRO A 75 -3.14 -0.61 12.29
CA PRO A 75 -4.10 -1.36 13.09
C PRO A 75 -3.45 -2.10 14.25
N ARG A 76 -4.10 -2.05 15.42
CA ARG A 76 -3.56 -2.52 16.70
C ARG A 76 -3.87 -4.00 16.94
N LEU A 77 -2.89 -4.72 17.45
CA LEU A 77 -3.03 -6.14 17.79
C LEU A 77 -4.05 -6.37 18.91
N SER A 78 -4.17 -5.44 19.87
CA SER A 78 -5.16 -5.51 20.94
C SER A 78 -6.60 -5.63 20.41
N LEU A 79 -6.99 -4.86 19.38
CA LEU A 79 -8.31 -4.94 18.77
C LEU A 79 -8.50 -6.27 18.00
N VAL A 80 -7.44 -6.79 17.37
CA VAL A 80 -7.47 -8.12 16.74
C VAL A 80 -7.76 -9.21 17.78
N LYS A 81 -7.08 -9.18 18.94
CA LYS A 81 -7.32 -10.12 20.05
C LYS A 81 -8.75 -10.04 20.59
N GLU A 82 -9.29 -8.83 20.72
CA GLU A 82 -10.69 -8.64 21.11
C GLU A 82 -11.66 -9.21 20.06
N GLY A 83 -11.38 -8.96 18.76
CA GLY A 83 -12.16 -9.54 17.67
C GLY A 83 -12.12 -11.07 17.66
N ILE A 84 -10.98 -11.69 17.93
CA ILE A 84 -10.83 -13.15 18.08
C ILE A 84 -11.71 -13.67 19.22
N ARG A 85 -11.65 -13.01 20.39
CA ARG A 85 -12.45 -13.39 21.56
C ARG A 85 -13.96 -13.33 21.28
N ILE A 86 -14.43 -12.22 20.68
CA ILE A 86 -15.83 -12.05 20.29
C ILE A 86 -16.22 -13.07 19.23
N GLY A 87 -15.41 -13.23 18.18
CA GLY A 87 -15.71 -14.11 17.07
C GLY A 87 -15.84 -15.57 17.47
N ARG A 88 -14.98 -16.05 18.39
CA ARG A 88 -15.09 -17.40 18.95
C ARG A 88 -16.36 -17.57 19.82
N ALA A 89 -16.68 -16.57 20.66
CA ALA A 89 -17.86 -16.61 21.53
C ALA A 89 -19.19 -16.60 20.73
N GLU A 90 -19.23 -15.85 19.63
CA GLU A 90 -20.41 -15.68 18.75
C GLU A 90 -20.52 -16.75 17.65
N GLY A 91 -19.51 -17.59 17.46
CA GLY A 91 -19.47 -18.59 16.39
C GLY A 91 -19.35 -17.98 15.00
N VAL A 92 -18.55 -16.91 14.85
CA VAL A 92 -18.31 -16.23 13.58
C VAL A 92 -17.58 -17.15 12.60
N ASP A 93 -18.11 -17.27 11.39
CA ASP A 93 -17.55 -18.08 10.30
C ASP A 93 -17.14 -17.24 9.06
N PHE A 94 -17.49 -15.94 9.03
CA PHE A 94 -17.19 -15.04 7.93
C PHE A 94 -16.82 -13.64 8.43
N LEU A 95 -15.85 -12.99 7.79
CA LEU A 95 -15.40 -11.65 8.13
C LEU A 95 -15.73 -10.66 7.00
N LEU A 96 -16.28 -9.52 7.35
CA LEU A 96 -16.67 -8.47 6.41
C LEU A 96 -16.11 -7.10 6.84
N PRO A 97 -14.83 -6.79 6.52
CA PRO A 97 -14.29 -5.45 6.69
C PRO A 97 -14.96 -4.44 5.75
N ILE A 98 -15.40 -3.30 6.33
CA ILE A 98 -15.88 -2.12 5.62
C ILE A 98 -14.87 -1.00 5.86
N GLY A 99 -13.98 -0.77 4.90
CA GLY A 99 -12.89 0.20 5.11
C GLY A 99 -11.75 0.07 4.11
N GLY A 100 -10.60 0.59 4.48
CA GLY A 100 -9.33 0.47 3.78
C GLY A 100 -8.43 -0.60 4.37
N GLY A 101 -7.13 -0.55 4.02
CA GLY A 101 -6.12 -1.55 4.40
C GLY A 101 -6.10 -1.90 5.88
N SER A 102 -6.13 -0.90 6.78
CA SER A 102 -6.11 -1.14 8.23
C SER A 102 -7.29 -1.99 8.71
N VAL A 103 -8.49 -1.75 8.15
CA VAL A 103 -9.70 -2.52 8.50
C VAL A 103 -9.62 -3.94 7.94
N ILE A 104 -9.15 -4.08 6.71
CA ILE A 104 -8.96 -5.38 6.05
C ILE A 104 -7.90 -6.20 6.77
N ASP A 105 -6.78 -5.60 7.15
CA ASP A 105 -5.68 -6.26 7.86
C ASP A 105 -6.11 -6.70 9.28
N THR A 106 -6.90 -5.87 9.98
CA THR A 106 -7.54 -6.26 11.24
C THR A 106 -8.40 -7.51 11.06
N ALA A 107 -9.25 -7.53 10.03
CA ALA A 107 -10.12 -8.69 9.74
C ALA A 107 -9.28 -9.94 9.39
N LYS A 108 -8.22 -9.81 8.57
CA LYS A 108 -7.30 -10.92 8.29
C LYS A 108 -6.69 -11.49 9.56
N GLY A 109 -6.22 -10.62 10.47
CA GLY A 109 -5.67 -11.01 11.77
C GLY A 109 -6.68 -11.76 12.63
N ILE A 110 -7.91 -11.25 12.72
CA ILE A 110 -9.01 -11.92 13.43
C ILE A 110 -9.27 -13.30 12.83
N GLY A 111 -9.33 -13.40 11.51
CA GLY A 111 -9.58 -14.67 10.83
C GLY A 111 -8.48 -15.71 11.09
N TYR A 112 -7.21 -15.30 11.10
CA TYR A 112 -6.12 -16.19 11.50
C TYR A 112 -6.29 -16.67 12.95
N GLY A 113 -6.59 -15.77 13.89
CA GLY A 113 -6.73 -16.13 15.29
C GLY A 113 -7.96 -16.99 15.58
N ILE A 114 -9.09 -16.83 14.85
CA ILE A 114 -10.25 -17.70 15.04
C ILE A 114 -9.99 -19.11 14.47
N ALA A 115 -9.31 -19.18 13.32
CA ALA A 115 -9.06 -20.45 12.62
C ALA A 115 -7.94 -21.31 13.23
N ASN A 116 -7.20 -20.80 14.23
CA ASN A 116 -6.03 -21.46 14.80
C ASN A 116 -5.93 -21.23 16.32
N ASP A 117 -5.11 -22.07 17.00
CA ASP A 117 -4.90 -22.04 18.45
C ASP A 117 -3.46 -21.61 18.83
N PHE A 118 -2.99 -20.48 18.27
CA PHE A 118 -1.70 -19.88 18.62
C PHE A 118 -1.86 -18.41 19.02
N GLU A 119 -0.85 -17.87 19.67
CA GLU A 119 -0.78 -16.43 19.97
C GLU A 119 -0.43 -15.65 18.68
N MET A 120 -1.14 -14.57 18.42
CA MET A 120 -0.95 -13.77 17.20
C MET A 120 0.46 -13.18 17.08
N GLU A 121 1.13 -12.91 18.22
CA GLU A 121 2.53 -12.51 18.26
C GLU A 121 3.46 -13.56 17.65
N ASP A 122 3.20 -14.86 17.89
CA ASP A 122 4.03 -15.92 17.33
C ASP A 122 3.93 -15.97 15.80
N LEU A 123 2.74 -15.68 15.25
CA LEU A 123 2.54 -15.54 13.81
C LEU A 123 3.30 -14.32 13.26
N LEU A 124 3.19 -13.17 13.92
CA LEU A 124 3.79 -11.91 13.48
C LEU A 124 5.33 -11.92 13.61
N TYR A 125 5.88 -12.65 14.58
CA TYR A 125 7.33 -12.86 14.72
C TYR A 125 7.86 -14.03 13.88
N GLY A 126 6.99 -14.72 13.11
CA GLY A 126 7.38 -15.84 12.25
C GLY A 126 7.76 -17.11 12.99
N ARG A 127 7.38 -17.26 14.28
CA ARG A 127 7.61 -18.45 15.09
C ARG A 127 6.69 -19.60 14.69
N VAL A 128 5.49 -19.26 14.20
CA VAL A 128 4.51 -20.21 13.63
C VAL A 128 4.13 -19.80 12.22
N LYS A 129 3.63 -20.77 11.44
CA LYS A 129 3.05 -20.56 10.10
C LYS A 129 1.72 -21.25 10.02
N THR A 130 0.80 -20.73 9.20
CA THR A 130 -0.51 -21.35 8.98
C THR A 130 -0.99 -21.08 7.56
N ASP A 131 -1.77 -22.01 7.02
CA ASP A 131 -2.54 -21.95 5.77
C ASP A 131 -4.05 -21.83 6.01
N LYS A 132 -4.47 -21.55 7.26
CA LYS A 132 -5.87 -21.47 7.67
C LYS A 132 -6.25 -20.04 8.04
N ASN A 133 -7.35 -19.56 7.44
CA ASN A 133 -7.99 -18.30 7.79
C ASN A 133 -9.50 -18.44 7.58
N LEU A 134 -10.32 -17.62 8.24
CA LEU A 134 -11.73 -17.52 7.89
C LEU A 134 -11.92 -16.90 6.51
N SER A 135 -13.08 -17.15 5.88
CA SER A 135 -13.46 -16.47 4.65
C SER A 135 -13.67 -14.98 4.90
N ILE A 136 -13.17 -14.14 3.98
CA ILE A 136 -13.23 -12.68 4.07
C ILE A 136 -13.91 -12.14 2.82
N GLY A 137 -14.87 -11.24 2.97
CA GLY A 137 -15.40 -10.39 1.90
C GLY A 137 -15.11 -8.93 2.27
N VAL A 138 -14.91 -8.06 1.30
CA VAL A 138 -14.52 -6.66 1.54
C VAL A 138 -15.53 -5.70 0.94
N VAL A 139 -15.85 -4.60 1.66
CA VAL A 139 -16.43 -3.39 1.09
C VAL A 139 -15.37 -2.30 1.19
N LEU A 140 -14.75 -1.96 0.06
CA LEU A 140 -13.62 -1.04 0.00
C LEU A 140 -14.10 0.41 0.03
N THR A 141 -13.53 1.24 0.92
CA THR A 141 -13.88 2.66 1.04
C THR A 141 -12.70 3.62 0.85
N ILE A 142 -11.50 3.10 0.59
CA ILE A 142 -10.31 3.89 0.27
C ILE A 142 -9.41 3.11 -0.68
N ALA A 143 -8.97 3.75 -1.76
CA ALA A 143 -7.98 3.21 -2.69
C ALA A 143 -6.57 3.51 -2.14
N ALA A 144 -5.81 2.48 -1.76
CA ALA A 144 -4.45 2.58 -1.24
C ALA A 144 -3.74 1.21 -1.32
N ALA A 145 -3.63 0.52 -0.19
CA ALA A 145 -2.80 -0.66 0.05
C ALA A 145 -3.10 -1.89 -0.81
N GLY A 146 -4.25 -1.97 -1.53
CA GLY A 146 -4.61 -3.16 -2.30
C GLY A 146 -4.86 -4.41 -1.45
N SER A 147 -5.14 -4.25 -0.14
CA SER A 147 -5.31 -5.37 0.79
C SER A 147 -6.52 -6.25 0.45
N GLU A 148 -7.50 -5.73 -0.30
CA GLU A 148 -8.68 -6.45 -0.79
C GLU A 148 -8.36 -7.56 -1.82
N MET A 149 -7.18 -7.51 -2.44
CA MET A 149 -6.68 -8.57 -3.34
C MET A 149 -5.34 -9.18 -2.88
N SER A 150 -4.80 -8.72 -1.78
CA SER A 150 -3.48 -9.13 -1.27
C SER A 150 -3.61 -10.30 -0.28
N SER A 151 -2.56 -11.12 -0.20
CA SER A 151 -2.42 -12.18 0.81
C SER A 151 -1.85 -11.68 2.14
N SER A 152 -1.28 -10.46 2.18
CA SER A 152 -0.59 -9.92 3.35
C SER A 152 -1.51 -9.15 4.29
N MET A 153 -1.11 -9.08 5.56
CA MET A 153 -1.61 -8.14 6.56
C MET A 153 -0.44 -7.50 7.28
N VAL A 154 -0.63 -6.30 7.82
CA VAL A 154 0.33 -5.61 8.68
C VAL A 154 -0.39 -5.16 9.94
N LEU A 155 0.15 -5.55 11.10
CA LEU A 155 -0.41 -5.19 12.41
C LEU A 155 0.66 -4.52 13.26
N THR A 156 0.24 -3.61 14.13
CA THR A 156 1.10 -2.98 15.13
C THR A 156 0.98 -3.71 16.45
N ILE A 157 2.10 -4.26 16.92
CA ILE A 157 2.26 -4.80 18.26
C ILE A 157 2.53 -3.60 19.16
N GLU A 158 1.59 -3.27 20.04
CA GLU A 158 1.67 -2.04 20.87
C GLU A 158 2.86 -2.06 21.84
N ASP A 159 3.23 -3.23 22.33
CA ASP A 159 4.49 -3.38 23.10
C ASP A 159 5.68 -3.19 22.15
N GLY A 160 6.41 -2.09 22.35
CA GLY A 160 7.51 -1.64 21.49
C GLY A 160 7.10 -0.99 20.19
N MET A 161 5.79 -0.79 19.91
CA MET A 161 5.25 -0.14 18.70
C MET A 161 5.85 -0.70 17.42
N MET A 162 5.82 -2.03 17.29
CA MET A 162 6.44 -2.73 16.17
C MET A 162 5.42 -3.09 15.10
N LYS A 163 5.51 -2.54 13.88
CA LYS A 163 4.71 -2.98 12.73
C LYS A 163 5.31 -4.25 12.14
N ARG A 164 4.52 -5.31 12.12
CA ARG A 164 4.93 -6.62 11.60
C ARG A 164 3.91 -7.15 10.62
N SER A 165 4.40 -7.82 9.59
CA SER A 165 3.56 -8.37 8.52
C SER A 165 3.58 -9.89 8.53
N TYR A 166 2.44 -10.49 8.17
CA TYR A 166 2.33 -11.89 7.80
C TYR A 166 1.50 -12.00 6.52
N GLY A 167 1.77 -13.01 5.69
CA GLY A 167 1.02 -13.21 4.46
C GLY A 167 0.99 -14.69 4.04
N HIS A 168 -0.23 -15.14 3.68
CA HIS A 168 -0.46 -16.45 3.06
C HIS A 168 -1.71 -16.35 2.18
N ASP A 169 -1.77 -17.10 1.08
CA ASP A 169 -2.88 -17.02 0.12
C ASP A 169 -4.26 -17.35 0.69
N CYS A 170 -4.34 -18.08 1.80
CA CYS A 170 -5.59 -18.33 2.51
C CYS A 170 -6.28 -17.06 3.05
N ALA A 171 -5.53 -15.97 3.24
CA ALA A 171 -6.07 -14.68 3.70
C ALA A 171 -6.52 -13.75 2.55
N ARG A 172 -6.36 -14.17 1.29
CA ARG A 172 -6.92 -13.40 0.18
C ARG A 172 -8.44 -13.36 0.28
N PRO A 173 -9.06 -12.16 0.26
CA PRO A 173 -10.51 -12.05 0.30
C PRO A 173 -11.20 -12.84 -0.83
N LYS A 174 -12.34 -13.43 -0.53
CA LYS A 174 -13.17 -14.19 -1.49
C LYS A 174 -13.81 -13.25 -2.50
N PHE A 175 -14.24 -12.07 -2.05
CA PHE A 175 -14.74 -11.00 -2.91
C PHE A 175 -14.36 -9.63 -2.36
N ALA A 176 -14.36 -8.63 -3.25
CA ALA A 176 -14.28 -7.23 -2.88
C ALA A 176 -15.33 -6.44 -3.66
N ILE A 177 -16.13 -5.67 -2.93
CA ILE A 177 -17.08 -4.69 -3.49
C ILE A 177 -16.35 -3.36 -3.54
N MET A 178 -16.27 -2.81 -4.73
CA MET A 178 -15.47 -1.64 -5.06
C MET A 178 -16.34 -0.60 -5.77
N ASN A 179 -17.03 0.24 -4.98
CA ASN A 179 -17.79 1.38 -5.48
C ASN A 179 -16.94 2.66 -5.34
N PRO A 180 -16.49 3.29 -6.46
CA PRO A 180 -15.68 4.51 -6.41
C PRO A 180 -16.33 5.67 -5.65
N GLU A 181 -17.68 5.77 -5.65
CA GLU A 181 -18.42 6.81 -4.95
C GLU A 181 -18.22 6.76 -3.44
N LEU A 182 -17.92 5.59 -2.86
CA LEU A 182 -17.63 5.46 -1.43
C LEU A 182 -16.33 6.20 -1.02
N THR A 183 -15.52 6.62 -1.99
CA THR A 183 -14.28 7.38 -1.76
C THR A 183 -14.44 8.90 -1.91
N TYR A 184 -15.60 9.41 -2.33
CA TYR A 184 -15.82 10.85 -2.58
C TYR A 184 -15.62 11.73 -1.36
N SER A 185 -15.98 11.23 -0.18
CA SER A 185 -15.87 11.93 1.10
C SER A 185 -14.47 11.91 1.72
N LEU A 186 -13.50 11.21 1.09
CA LEU A 186 -12.14 11.17 1.60
C LEU A 186 -11.49 12.56 1.49
N PRO A 187 -10.82 13.03 2.57
CA PRO A 187 -9.97 14.22 2.48
C PRO A 187 -8.92 14.08 1.38
N ALA A 188 -8.59 15.20 0.72
CA ALA A 188 -7.57 15.24 -0.33
C ALA A 188 -6.24 14.60 0.11
N TYR A 189 -5.83 14.83 1.36
CA TYR A 189 -4.63 14.22 1.95
C TYR A 189 -4.69 12.69 1.97
N GLN A 190 -5.83 12.09 2.32
CA GLN A 190 -5.96 10.63 2.32
C GLN A 190 -5.99 10.05 0.90
N THR A 191 -6.61 10.77 -0.04
CA THR A 191 -6.59 10.40 -1.46
C THR A 191 -5.15 10.41 -2.01
N ALA A 192 -4.41 11.48 -1.73
CA ALA A 192 -3.02 11.63 -2.16
C ALA A 192 -2.10 10.58 -1.51
N SER A 193 -2.24 10.35 -0.19
CA SER A 193 -1.51 9.30 0.53
C SER A 193 -1.82 7.92 -0.03
N GLY A 194 -3.08 7.62 -0.35
CA GLY A 194 -3.45 6.37 -1.02
C GLY A 194 -2.82 6.23 -2.39
N ALA A 195 -2.82 7.28 -3.21
CA ALA A 195 -2.17 7.26 -4.52
C ALA A 195 -0.65 7.04 -4.43
N ALA A 196 0.02 7.67 -3.46
CA ALA A 196 1.44 7.46 -3.19
C ALA A 196 1.72 6.00 -2.80
N ASP A 197 0.88 5.39 -1.98
CA ASP A 197 0.99 3.98 -1.57
C ASP A 197 0.81 3.02 -2.77
N ILE A 198 -0.19 3.26 -3.64
CA ILE A 198 -0.39 2.49 -4.88
C ILE A 198 0.85 2.57 -5.79
N MET A 199 1.41 3.77 -5.98
CA MET A 199 2.65 3.96 -6.73
C MET A 199 3.80 3.17 -6.10
N MET A 200 3.98 3.29 -4.78
CA MET A 200 5.06 2.63 -4.05
C MET A 200 4.97 1.11 -4.12
N HIS A 201 3.80 0.51 -3.98
CA HIS A 201 3.63 -0.92 -4.16
C HIS A 201 4.10 -1.41 -5.54
N THR A 202 3.86 -0.61 -6.59
CA THR A 202 4.32 -0.91 -7.95
C THR A 202 5.83 -0.67 -8.08
N MET A 203 6.34 0.44 -7.54
CA MET A 203 7.75 0.82 -7.60
C MET A 203 8.65 -0.16 -6.85
N GLU A 204 8.23 -0.66 -5.68
CA GLU A 204 8.96 -1.67 -4.90
C GLU A 204 9.10 -3.02 -5.62
N ARG A 205 8.28 -3.27 -6.63
CA ARG A 205 8.39 -4.42 -7.53
C ARG A 205 9.14 -4.07 -8.82
N TYR A 206 9.03 -2.81 -9.26
CA TYR A 206 9.69 -2.32 -10.46
C TYR A 206 11.19 -2.17 -10.27
N PHE A 207 11.66 -1.61 -9.16
CA PHE A 207 13.07 -1.53 -8.79
C PHE A 207 13.54 -2.88 -8.26
N THR A 208 14.00 -3.75 -9.17
CA THR A 208 14.32 -5.16 -8.94
C THR A 208 15.79 -5.44 -9.24
N PRO A 209 16.45 -6.36 -8.50
CA PRO A 209 17.77 -6.87 -8.87
C PRO A 209 17.72 -7.90 -10.01
N THR A 210 16.53 -8.29 -10.48
CA THR A 210 16.38 -9.31 -11.53
C THR A 210 16.96 -8.80 -12.84
N ASP A 211 17.90 -9.56 -13.40
CA ASP A 211 18.65 -9.26 -14.63
C ASP A 211 18.09 -9.92 -15.89
N THR A 212 17.09 -10.79 -15.73
CA THR A 212 16.41 -11.44 -16.85
C THR A 212 15.34 -10.55 -17.48
N ASP A 213 14.91 -10.86 -18.70
CA ASP A 213 13.86 -10.08 -19.38
C ASP A 213 12.54 -10.06 -18.59
N THR A 214 12.14 -8.88 -18.15
CA THR A 214 10.86 -8.58 -17.49
C THR A 214 10.04 -7.56 -18.25
N SER A 215 10.30 -7.36 -19.55
CA SER A 215 9.74 -6.28 -20.37
C SER A 215 8.21 -6.24 -20.39
N LEU A 216 7.51 -7.39 -20.35
CA LEU A 216 6.05 -7.43 -20.25
C LEU A 216 5.56 -6.88 -18.91
N THR A 217 6.14 -7.39 -17.81
CA THR A 217 5.76 -6.94 -16.46
C THR A 217 6.14 -5.48 -16.23
N ASP A 218 7.24 -5.02 -16.84
CA ASP A 218 7.62 -3.60 -16.82
C ASP A 218 6.57 -2.71 -17.47
N ARG A 219 6.10 -3.04 -18.68
CA ARG A 219 5.06 -2.27 -19.37
C ARG A 219 3.74 -2.23 -18.60
N ILE A 220 3.37 -3.33 -17.93
CA ILE A 220 2.19 -3.36 -17.06
C ILE A 220 2.39 -2.41 -15.87
N ALA A 221 3.53 -2.48 -15.20
CA ALA A 221 3.86 -1.63 -14.06
C ALA A 221 3.96 -0.14 -14.46
N GLU A 222 4.63 0.16 -15.58
CA GLU A 222 4.77 1.51 -16.14
C GLU A 222 3.41 2.13 -16.49
N GLY A 223 2.54 1.37 -17.17
CA GLY A 223 1.18 1.80 -17.51
C GLY A 223 0.31 2.05 -16.28
N LEU A 224 0.43 1.19 -15.25
CA LEU A 224 -0.26 1.38 -13.98
C LEU A 224 0.22 2.66 -13.29
N MET A 225 1.53 2.88 -13.20
CA MET A 225 2.12 4.06 -12.58
C MET A 225 1.72 5.36 -13.30
N VAL A 226 1.68 5.37 -14.63
CA VAL A 226 1.19 6.52 -15.42
C VAL A 226 -0.28 6.80 -15.09
N SER A 227 -1.13 5.78 -15.07
CA SER A 227 -2.55 5.93 -14.75
C SER A 227 -2.78 6.49 -13.34
N VAL A 228 -2.02 6.00 -12.36
CA VAL A 228 -2.10 6.50 -10.97
C VAL A 228 -1.61 7.95 -10.87
N ARG A 229 -0.48 8.28 -11.53
CA ARG A 229 0.07 9.63 -11.58
C ARG A 229 -0.97 10.65 -12.04
N ASP A 230 -1.65 10.35 -13.14
CA ASP A 230 -2.61 11.25 -13.77
C ASP A 230 -3.93 11.31 -12.98
N ALA A 231 -4.49 10.16 -12.59
CA ALA A 231 -5.73 10.09 -11.84
C ALA A 231 -5.63 10.73 -10.45
N ALA A 232 -4.47 10.63 -9.77
CA ALA A 232 -4.27 11.25 -8.47
C ALA A 232 -4.38 12.78 -8.52
N GLN A 233 -3.80 13.41 -9.55
CA GLN A 233 -3.85 14.87 -9.74
C GLN A 233 -5.28 15.36 -9.96
N VAL A 234 -6.12 14.57 -10.61
CA VAL A 234 -7.55 14.87 -10.80
C VAL A 234 -8.32 14.62 -9.50
N ALA A 235 -8.19 13.43 -8.89
CA ALA A 235 -8.98 13.02 -7.73
C ALA A 235 -8.75 13.90 -6.48
N VAL A 236 -7.55 14.48 -6.33
CA VAL A 236 -7.23 15.41 -5.23
C VAL A 236 -7.95 16.77 -5.41
N LYS A 237 -8.14 17.24 -6.65
CA LYS A 237 -8.78 18.53 -6.97
C LYS A 237 -10.29 18.39 -7.16
N GLU A 238 -10.71 17.26 -7.71
CA GLU A 238 -12.08 16.91 -8.06
C GLU A 238 -12.49 15.64 -7.30
N PRO A 239 -12.82 15.72 -6.01
CA PRO A 239 -13.03 14.55 -5.17
C PRO A 239 -14.19 13.64 -5.62
N GLU A 240 -15.14 14.15 -6.39
CA GLU A 240 -16.30 13.43 -6.94
C GLU A 240 -16.10 13.00 -8.40
N ASN A 241 -14.89 13.13 -8.96
CA ASN A 241 -14.60 12.66 -10.30
C ASN A 241 -14.56 11.12 -10.31
N TYR A 242 -15.63 10.51 -10.82
CA TYR A 242 -15.81 9.05 -10.81
C TYR A 242 -14.67 8.32 -11.51
N GLU A 243 -14.25 8.77 -12.70
CA GLU A 243 -13.24 8.09 -13.49
C GLU A 243 -11.87 8.10 -12.80
N ALA A 244 -11.50 9.21 -12.19
CA ALA A 244 -10.26 9.31 -11.42
C ALA A 244 -10.29 8.40 -10.19
N ARG A 245 -11.42 8.38 -9.43
CA ARG A 245 -11.62 7.50 -8.29
C ARG A 245 -11.64 6.02 -8.69
N ALA A 246 -12.31 5.70 -9.79
CA ALA A 246 -12.37 4.36 -10.35
C ALA A 246 -10.98 3.87 -10.76
N THR A 247 -10.21 4.71 -11.44
CA THR A 247 -8.82 4.40 -11.83
C THR A 247 -7.94 4.12 -10.62
N LEU A 248 -7.96 4.99 -9.59
CA LEU A 248 -7.17 4.77 -8.37
C LEU A 248 -7.60 3.51 -7.63
N MET A 249 -8.91 3.25 -7.53
CA MET A 249 -9.43 2.09 -6.84
C MET A 249 -9.01 0.78 -7.52
N TRP A 250 -9.12 0.70 -8.84
CA TRP A 250 -8.69 -0.48 -9.58
C TRP A 250 -7.16 -0.64 -9.60
N ALA A 251 -6.42 0.46 -9.77
CA ALA A 251 -4.96 0.45 -9.73
C ALA A 251 -4.42 0.00 -8.36
N GLY A 252 -5.08 0.38 -7.25
CA GLY A 252 -4.74 -0.09 -5.90
C GLY A 252 -4.74 -1.61 -5.81
N SER A 253 -5.80 -2.26 -6.27
CA SER A 253 -5.88 -3.71 -6.31
C SER A 253 -4.79 -4.34 -7.18
N LEU A 254 -4.55 -3.81 -8.38
CA LEU A 254 -3.56 -4.35 -9.32
C LEU A 254 -2.12 -4.13 -8.84
N SER A 255 -1.85 -3.06 -8.10
CA SER A 255 -0.52 -2.76 -7.57
C SER A 255 -0.05 -3.80 -6.56
N HIS A 256 -0.98 -4.48 -5.84
CA HIS A 256 -0.63 -5.38 -4.73
C HIS A 256 -1.17 -6.83 -4.87
N ASN A 257 -1.81 -7.18 -5.96
CA ASN A 257 -2.31 -8.56 -6.19
C ASN A 257 -1.24 -9.55 -6.69
N GLY A 258 -0.01 -9.09 -6.91
CA GLY A 258 1.12 -9.88 -7.43
C GLY A 258 1.45 -9.64 -8.91
N LEU A 259 0.56 -8.99 -9.68
CA LEU A 259 0.72 -8.80 -11.13
C LEU A 259 2.01 -8.05 -11.48
N THR A 260 2.27 -6.93 -10.81
CA THR A 260 3.44 -6.07 -11.08
C THR A 260 4.77 -6.67 -10.58
N GLY A 261 4.71 -7.78 -9.83
CA GLY A 261 5.86 -8.54 -9.34
C GLY A 261 6.12 -9.85 -10.08
N ALA A 262 5.28 -10.21 -11.07
CA ALA A 262 5.39 -11.48 -11.77
C ALA A 262 6.74 -11.62 -12.51
N GLY A 263 7.47 -12.70 -12.25
CA GLY A 263 8.72 -13.02 -12.91
C GLY A 263 9.94 -12.22 -12.46
N ARG A 264 9.87 -11.53 -11.30
CA ARG A 264 10.98 -10.75 -10.72
C ARG A 264 11.01 -10.79 -9.18
N ILE A 265 12.14 -10.43 -8.59
CA ILE A 265 12.33 -10.27 -7.15
C ILE A 265 11.87 -8.86 -6.78
N SER A 266 11.01 -8.74 -5.79
CA SER A 266 10.55 -7.44 -5.26
C SER A 266 11.49 -6.93 -4.17
N ASP A 267 11.63 -5.60 -4.02
CA ASP A 267 12.54 -4.99 -3.04
C ASP A 267 11.91 -4.83 -1.65
N PHE A 268 10.91 -3.95 -1.52
CA PHE A 268 10.22 -3.61 -0.27
C PHE A 268 11.07 -2.97 0.83
N ALA A 269 12.25 -2.41 0.51
CA ALA A 269 13.10 -1.72 1.48
C ALA A 269 12.40 -0.47 2.05
N THR A 270 11.83 0.38 1.19
CA THR A 270 11.18 1.62 1.61
C THR A 270 9.97 1.35 2.51
N HIS A 271 9.16 0.32 2.19
CA HIS A 271 8.06 -0.10 3.05
C HIS A 271 8.55 -0.56 4.44
N LYS A 272 9.68 -1.27 4.51
CA LYS A 272 10.22 -1.72 5.80
C LYS A 272 10.75 -0.55 6.64
N ILE A 273 11.35 0.44 6.01
CA ILE A 273 11.79 1.67 6.67
C ILE A 273 10.56 2.46 7.17
N GLU A 274 9.53 2.61 6.32
CA GLU A 274 8.29 3.32 6.71
C GLU A 274 7.55 2.62 7.85
N HIS A 275 7.57 1.29 7.91
CA HIS A 275 6.93 0.58 9.02
C HIS A 275 7.45 1.05 10.39
N GLU A 276 8.74 1.38 10.49
CA GLU A 276 9.31 1.87 11.74
C GLU A 276 8.94 3.35 11.99
N LEU A 277 8.81 4.17 10.93
CA LEU A 277 8.26 5.53 11.03
C LEU A 277 6.79 5.49 11.48
N GLY A 278 5.96 4.69 10.83
CA GLY A 278 4.56 4.52 11.19
C GLY A 278 4.37 3.94 12.59
N GLY A 279 5.27 3.04 13.03
CA GLY A 279 5.29 2.52 14.39
C GLY A 279 5.63 3.59 15.43
N MET A 280 6.66 4.39 15.19
CA MET A 280 7.19 5.36 16.16
C MET A 280 6.38 6.68 16.18
N PHE A 281 5.91 7.16 15.05
CA PHE A 281 5.31 8.51 14.91
C PHE A 281 3.83 8.48 14.52
N ASP A 282 3.26 7.30 14.28
CA ASP A 282 1.85 7.10 13.87
C ASP A 282 1.44 7.91 12.61
N VAL A 283 2.37 8.08 11.66
CA VAL A 283 2.15 8.82 10.42
C VAL A 283 1.29 8.03 9.44
N ALA A 284 0.64 8.74 8.49
CA ALA A 284 -0.08 8.11 7.39
C ALA A 284 0.89 7.35 6.48
N HIS A 285 0.61 6.07 6.21
CA HIS A 285 1.52 5.13 5.55
C HIS A 285 2.06 5.65 4.21
N GLY A 286 1.18 6.01 3.27
CA GLY A 286 1.62 6.50 1.96
C GLY A 286 2.39 7.83 2.02
N ALA A 287 2.09 8.70 2.99
CA ALA A 287 2.85 9.92 3.22
C ALA A 287 4.26 9.63 3.79
N GLY A 288 4.37 8.66 4.72
CA GLY A 288 5.65 8.18 5.22
C GLY A 288 6.52 7.56 4.11
N LEU A 289 5.91 6.76 3.22
CA LEU A 289 6.58 6.21 2.04
C LEU A 289 7.11 7.31 1.11
N ALA A 290 6.26 8.31 0.79
CA ALA A 290 6.64 9.44 -0.06
C ALA A 290 7.81 10.23 0.53
N ALA A 291 7.81 10.45 1.85
CA ALA A 291 8.85 11.19 2.56
C ALA A 291 10.23 10.49 2.56
N VAL A 292 10.27 9.17 2.43
CA VAL A 292 11.53 8.39 2.51
C VAL A 292 12.06 8.00 1.15
N TRP A 293 11.18 7.74 0.16
CA TRP A 293 11.60 7.11 -1.08
C TRP A 293 12.68 7.91 -1.85
N GLY A 294 12.56 9.23 -1.90
CA GLY A 294 13.54 10.07 -2.60
C GLY A 294 14.97 9.90 -2.05
N SER A 295 15.11 9.80 -0.73
CA SER A 295 16.39 9.57 -0.07
C SER A 295 16.89 8.14 -0.30
N TRP A 296 16.02 7.13 -0.19
CA TRP A 296 16.35 5.75 -0.56
C TRP A 296 16.83 5.68 -2.02
N ALA A 297 16.11 6.26 -2.94
CA ALA A 297 16.43 6.26 -4.36
C ALA A 297 17.80 6.89 -4.65
N ARG A 298 18.12 8.04 -4.03
CA ARG A 298 19.45 8.68 -4.15
C ARG A 298 20.56 7.85 -3.54
N TYR A 299 20.26 7.08 -2.50
CA TYR A 299 21.25 6.21 -1.88
C TYR A 299 21.61 5.01 -2.78
N VAL A 300 20.63 4.43 -3.46
CA VAL A 300 20.78 3.14 -4.18
C VAL A 300 20.88 3.28 -5.71
N TYR A 301 20.62 4.45 -6.32
CA TYR A 301 20.46 4.57 -7.79
C TYR A 301 21.69 4.09 -8.57
N LYS A 302 22.89 4.23 -8.01
CA LYS A 302 24.13 3.77 -8.65
C LYS A 302 24.21 2.25 -8.85
N THR A 303 23.42 1.48 -8.11
CA THR A 303 23.31 0.02 -8.31
C THR A 303 22.76 -0.32 -9.70
N ASN A 304 21.80 0.45 -10.21
CA ASN A 304 21.28 0.32 -11.57
C ASN A 304 20.67 1.65 -12.04
N PRO A 305 21.51 2.63 -12.44
CA PRO A 305 21.01 3.94 -12.87
C PRO A 305 20.13 3.86 -14.12
N GLY A 306 20.34 2.87 -14.99
CA GLY A 306 19.48 2.61 -16.15
C GLY A 306 18.03 2.32 -15.80
N ARG A 307 17.78 1.65 -14.66
CA ARG A 307 16.43 1.36 -14.18
C ARG A 307 15.69 2.64 -13.76
N PHE A 308 16.37 3.56 -13.10
CA PHE A 308 15.83 4.87 -12.75
C PHE A 308 15.61 5.76 -14.00
N ALA A 309 16.55 5.73 -14.95
CA ALA A 309 16.37 6.42 -16.22
C ALA A 309 15.16 5.91 -17.01
N GLN A 310 14.94 4.58 -17.05
CA GLN A 310 13.74 3.96 -17.65
C GLN A 310 12.47 4.42 -16.94
N PHE A 311 12.44 4.41 -15.61
CA PHE A 311 11.32 4.93 -14.81
C PHE A 311 11.00 6.38 -15.17
N GLY A 312 12.00 7.27 -15.16
CA GLY A 312 11.83 8.68 -15.55
C GLY A 312 11.26 8.84 -16.95
N LYS A 313 11.81 8.10 -17.91
CA LYS A 313 11.35 8.13 -19.31
C LYS A 313 9.92 7.61 -19.48
N LYS A 314 9.59 6.46 -18.88
CA LYS A 314 8.32 5.75 -19.09
C LYS A 314 7.18 6.32 -18.26
N VAL A 315 7.46 6.74 -17.01
CA VAL A 315 6.42 7.21 -16.10
C VAL A 315 6.27 8.74 -16.15
N PHE A 316 7.36 9.50 -16.32
CA PHE A 316 7.35 10.96 -16.28
C PHE A 316 7.67 11.63 -17.62
N GLY A 317 7.92 10.86 -18.69
CA GLY A 317 8.20 11.41 -20.01
C GLY A 317 9.55 12.15 -20.12
N ILE A 318 10.51 11.85 -19.23
CA ILE A 318 11.82 12.51 -19.22
C ILE A 318 12.68 11.97 -20.37
N ASN A 319 13.06 12.84 -21.29
CA ASN A 319 14.04 12.56 -22.33
C ASN A 319 15.29 13.41 -22.09
N ILE A 320 16.43 12.75 -21.86
CA ILE A 320 17.73 13.42 -21.85
C ILE A 320 18.35 13.17 -23.22
N SER A 321 18.35 14.20 -24.07
CA SER A 321 19.17 14.20 -25.28
C SER A 321 20.62 14.46 -24.90
N SER A 322 21.56 13.98 -25.71
CA SER A 322 23.02 14.18 -25.54
C SER A 322 23.48 15.65 -25.57
N SER A 323 22.56 16.59 -25.71
CA SER A 323 22.73 18.03 -25.50
C SER A 323 21.90 18.41 -24.27
N THR A 324 22.48 19.05 -23.31
CA THR A 324 22.05 19.48 -21.97
C THR A 324 20.62 20.06 -21.79
N ASN A 325 19.67 19.77 -22.67
CA ASN A 325 18.29 20.23 -22.59
C ASN A 325 17.34 19.06 -22.32
N ILE A 326 16.65 19.10 -21.19
CA ILE A 326 15.50 18.21 -20.89
C ILE A 326 14.31 18.74 -21.67
N THR A 327 13.83 17.96 -22.66
CA THR A 327 12.57 18.26 -23.36
C THR A 327 11.49 17.27 -22.93
N PRO A 328 10.27 17.74 -22.61
CA PRO A 328 9.11 16.86 -22.44
C PRO A 328 8.84 16.11 -23.75
N ASN A 329 8.39 14.85 -23.64
CA ASN A 329 7.96 14.09 -24.81
C ASN A 329 6.66 14.68 -25.37
N SER A 330 6.56 14.85 -26.71
CA SER A 330 5.38 15.39 -27.39
C SER A 330 4.10 14.55 -27.23
N ASP A 331 4.24 13.30 -26.76
CA ASP A 331 3.13 12.36 -26.54
C ASP A 331 2.66 12.29 -25.07
N ALA A 332 3.19 13.15 -24.18
CA ALA A 332 2.71 13.30 -22.82
C ALA A 332 1.52 14.29 -22.77
N PRO A 333 0.48 14.03 -21.95
CA PRO A 333 -0.64 14.95 -21.84
C PRO A 333 -0.19 16.35 -21.39
N GLU A 334 -0.87 17.39 -21.91
CA GLU A 334 -0.52 18.82 -21.88
C GLU A 334 -0.48 19.48 -20.49
N GLN A 335 0.34 19.01 -19.57
CA GLN A 335 0.79 19.87 -18.46
C GLN A 335 2.24 19.53 -18.09
N PRO A 336 3.26 20.26 -18.59
CA PRO A 336 4.64 20.00 -18.23
C PRO A 336 4.87 20.41 -16.77
N ILE A 337 5.24 19.45 -15.94
CA ILE A 337 5.89 19.70 -14.64
C ILE A 337 7.19 20.43 -14.98
N LYS A 338 7.34 21.70 -14.57
CA LYS A 338 8.60 22.41 -14.77
C LYS A 338 9.67 21.70 -13.94
N PRO A 339 10.71 21.12 -14.54
CA PRO A 339 11.78 20.48 -13.77
C PRO A 339 12.53 21.54 -12.94
N SER A 340 12.83 21.18 -11.69
CA SER A 340 13.78 21.94 -10.87
C SER A 340 15.16 21.94 -11.56
N PRO A 341 16.01 22.95 -11.33
CA PRO A 341 17.30 23.05 -11.99
C PRO A 341 18.17 21.81 -11.70
N ILE A 342 18.70 21.22 -12.76
CA ILE A 342 19.59 20.05 -12.67
C ILE A 342 20.94 20.54 -12.17
N ILE A 343 21.43 19.89 -11.11
CA ILE A 343 22.82 20.05 -10.67
C ILE A 343 23.69 19.34 -11.72
N THR A 344 24.45 20.09 -12.50
CA THR A 344 25.45 19.56 -13.43
C THR A 344 26.75 19.30 -12.68
N ASP A 345 26.88 18.06 -12.17
CA ASP A 345 28.16 17.56 -11.69
C ASP A 345 28.91 16.97 -12.90
N PRO A 346 30.11 17.44 -13.26
CA PRO A 346 30.88 16.99 -14.42
C PRO A 346 31.33 15.50 -14.32
N GLU A 347 31.26 14.89 -13.13
CA GLU A 347 31.61 13.49 -12.93
C GLU A 347 30.43 12.52 -13.21
N LEU A 348 29.18 13.03 -13.40
CA LEU A 348 28.01 12.19 -13.65
C LEU A 348 27.91 11.76 -15.12
N THR A 349 27.59 10.49 -15.35
CA THR A 349 27.22 9.98 -16.68
C THR A 349 25.86 10.55 -17.12
N SER A 350 25.56 10.52 -18.42
CA SER A 350 24.24 10.90 -18.94
C SER A 350 23.12 10.03 -18.33
N THR A 351 23.42 8.77 -17.98
CA THR A 351 22.48 7.85 -17.33
C THR A 351 22.25 8.22 -15.86
N ASP A 352 23.31 8.61 -15.12
CA ASP A 352 23.18 9.12 -13.76
C ASP A 352 22.33 10.40 -13.71
N THR A 353 22.56 11.30 -14.64
CA THR A 353 21.75 12.54 -14.77
C THR A 353 20.27 12.20 -15.02
N ALA A 354 20.00 11.21 -15.89
CA ALA A 354 18.64 10.72 -16.14
C ALA A 354 18.01 10.10 -14.90
N ALA A 355 18.79 9.32 -14.14
CA ALA A 355 18.33 8.70 -12.91
C ALA A 355 17.94 9.74 -11.84
N LEU A 356 18.80 10.74 -11.62
CA LEU A 356 18.54 11.83 -10.66
C LEU A 356 17.35 12.69 -11.09
N ALA A 357 17.19 12.97 -12.39
CA ALA A 357 16.02 13.67 -12.93
C ALA A 357 14.73 12.89 -12.69
N ALA A 358 14.76 11.56 -12.80
CA ALA A 358 13.62 10.69 -12.51
C ALA A 358 13.21 10.76 -11.03
N ILE A 359 14.18 10.78 -10.10
CA ILE A 359 13.91 10.93 -8.66
C ILE A 359 13.27 12.29 -8.38
N THR A 360 13.81 13.35 -8.97
CA THR A 360 13.26 14.72 -8.83
C THR A 360 11.85 14.83 -9.43
N ALA A 361 11.55 14.12 -10.52
CA ALA A 361 10.20 14.11 -11.11
C ALA A 361 9.19 13.42 -10.20
N TRP A 362 9.58 12.34 -9.52
CA TRP A 362 8.76 11.71 -8.48
C TRP A 362 8.44 12.69 -7.35
N GLU A 363 9.45 13.37 -6.80
CA GLU A 363 9.26 14.35 -5.72
C GLU A 363 8.36 15.51 -6.17
N THR A 364 8.55 16.00 -7.40
CA THR A 364 7.70 17.04 -7.98
C THR A 364 6.24 16.56 -8.10
N TRP A 365 6.01 15.32 -8.51
CA TRP A 365 4.68 14.74 -8.53
C TRP A 365 4.08 14.63 -7.12
N CYS A 366 4.83 14.17 -6.13
CA CYS A 366 4.40 14.13 -4.73
C CYS A 366 3.93 15.53 -4.27
N HIS A 367 4.72 16.57 -4.50
CA HIS A 367 4.35 17.94 -4.16
C HIS A 367 3.10 18.41 -4.92
N SER A 368 2.89 17.99 -6.18
CA SER A 368 1.71 18.36 -6.97
C SER A 368 0.38 17.84 -6.40
N ILE A 369 0.45 16.80 -5.56
CA ILE A 369 -0.67 16.21 -4.83
C ILE A 369 -0.57 16.46 -3.31
N SER A 370 0.28 17.40 -2.89
CA SER A 370 0.51 17.77 -1.49
C SER A 370 1.02 16.65 -0.60
N MET A 371 1.85 15.76 -1.15
CA MET A 371 2.55 14.72 -0.38
C MET A 371 3.97 15.18 -0.02
N PRO A 372 4.43 14.88 1.22
CA PRO A 372 5.78 15.22 1.67
C PRO A 372 6.83 14.36 0.95
N THR A 373 8.03 14.92 0.76
CA THR A 373 9.21 14.22 0.21
C THR A 373 10.38 14.15 1.18
N THR A 374 10.18 14.72 2.38
CA THR A 374 11.13 14.66 3.51
C THR A 374 10.39 14.43 4.82
N LEU A 375 11.13 14.01 5.86
CA LEU A 375 10.57 13.84 7.22
C LEU A 375 10.13 15.18 7.81
N THR A 376 10.87 16.26 7.50
CA THR A 376 10.49 17.62 7.90
C THR A 376 9.17 18.06 7.29
N GLU A 377 8.95 17.83 6.00
CA GLU A 377 7.67 18.10 5.34
C GLU A 377 6.54 17.22 5.87
N LEU A 378 6.85 15.98 6.28
CA LEU A 378 5.90 15.09 6.96
C LEU A 378 5.52 15.58 8.37
N GLY A 379 6.24 16.57 8.89
CA GLY A 379 6.01 17.16 10.22
C GLY A 379 6.68 16.39 11.36
N ILE A 380 7.69 15.56 11.08
CA ILE A 380 8.43 14.81 12.09
C ILE A 380 9.92 15.18 12.06
N HIS A 381 10.51 15.22 13.27
CA HIS A 381 11.91 15.61 13.46
C HIS A 381 12.62 14.57 14.36
N PRO A 382 12.92 13.36 13.84
CA PRO A 382 13.51 12.32 14.64
C PRO A 382 14.89 12.72 15.14
N THR A 383 15.18 12.41 16.41
CA THR A 383 16.51 12.51 16.99
C THR A 383 17.43 11.42 16.42
N ASP A 384 18.74 11.58 16.54
CA ASP A 384 19.68 10.57 16.07
C ASP A 384 19.47 9.23 16.80
N THR A 385 19.12 9.26 18.10
CA THR A 385 18.77 8.05 18.85
C THR A 385 17.53 7.35 18.28
N GLN A 386 16.49 8.09 17.89
CA GLN A 386 15.28 7.52 17.27
C GLN A 386 15.60 6.94 15.87
N ILE A 387 16.48 7.58 15.12
CA ILE A 387 16.94 7.05 13.82
C ILE A 387 17.67 5.73 14.00
N GLU A 388 18.59 5.64 14.96
CA GLU A 388 19.30 4.39 15.26
C GLU A 388 18.36 3.29 15.76
N GLU A 389 17.36 3.62 16.58
CA GLU A 389 16.32 2.68 17.03
C GLU A 389 15.48 2.16 15.86
N MET A 390 15.01 3.05 14.95
CA MET A 390 14.26 2.64 13.76
C MET A 390 15.10 1.74 12.84
N ALA A 391 16.36 2.09 12.63
CA ALA A 391 17.27 1.30 11.79
C ALA A 391 17.50 -0.11 12.36
N GLU A 392 17.67 -0.23 13.68
CA GLU A 392 17.81 -1.51 14.37
C GLU A 392 16.54 -2.36 14.29
N LYS A 393 15.38 -1.78 14.56
CA LYS A 393 14.07 -2.45 14.46
C LYS A 393 13.79 -2.91 13.02
N CYS A 394 14.20 -2.12 12.02
CA CYS A 394 13.99 -2.42 10.61
C CYS A 394 14.70 -3.71 10.17
N VAL A 395 15.91 -3.98 10.65
CA VAL A 395 16.66 -5.20 10.32
C VAL A 395 16.40 -6.36 11.27
N PHE A 396 15.70 -6.14 12.38
CA PHE A 396 15.43 -7.15 13.38
C PHE A 396 14.63 -8.33 12.80
N GLY A 397 15.13 -9.54 13.00
CA GLY A 397 14.51 -10.78 12.48
C GLY A 397 14.66 -10.97 10.95
N ARG A 398 15.53 -10.18 10.26
CA ARG A 398 15.73 -10.21 8.81
C ARG A 398 17.19 -10.45 8.40
N ASN A 399 17.94 -11.22 9.17
CA ASN A 399 19.36 -11.52 8.93
C ASN A 399 20.24 -10.27 8.79
N GLY A 400 19.89 -9.18 9.46
CA GLY A 400 20.69 -7.96 9.52
C GLY A 400 20.58 -7.02 8.31
N HIS A 401 19.70 -7.30 7.33
CA HIS A 401 19.50 -6.42 6.17
C HIS A 401 18.06 -6.44 5.65
N VAL A 402 17.69 -5.43 4.87
CA VAL A 402 16.41 -5.32 4.15
C VAL A 402 16.63 -4.91 2.71
N GLY A 403 15.63 -5.22 1.86
CA GLY A 403 15.70 -4.95 0.43
C GLY A 403 16.50 -5.99 -0.35
N PHE A 404 16.27 -5.98 -1.66
CA PHE A 404 16.92 -6.88 -2.61
C PHE A 404 17.55 -6.13 -3.80
N PHE A 405 17.05 -4.94 -4.14
CA PHE A 405 17.64 -4.10 -5.17
C PHE A 405 19.08 -3.71 -4.78
N GLN A 406 19.24 -3.27 -3.55
CA GLN A 406 20.49 -3.18 -2.81
C GLN A 406 20.20 -3.61 -1.37
N PRO A 407 20.76 -4.73 -0.88
CA PRO A 407 20.61 -5.12 0.52
C PRO A 407 21.16 -4.03 1.45
N LEU A 408 20.31 -3.51 2.32
CA LEU A 408 20.62 -2.38 3.21
C LEU A 408 20.85 -2.88 4.64
N THR A 409 21.98 -2.53 5.23
CA THR A 409 22.32 -2.76 6.63
C THR A 409 21.63 -1.74 7.54
N LYS A 410 21.80 -1.89 8.87
CA LYS A 410 21.35 -0.90 9.85
C LYS A 410 21.95 0.49 9.58
N GLU A 411 23.25 0.54 9.26
CA GLU A 411 23.98 1.77 8.98
C GLU A 411 23.46 2.47 7.72
N ASP A 412 23.16 1.70 6.66
CA ASP A 412 22.57 2.23 5.43
C ASP A 412 21.20 2.85 5.68
N ILE A 413 20.35 2.16 6.47
CA ILE A 413 19.02 2.65 6.84
C ILE A 413 19.11 3.94 7.65
N ALA A 414 20.04 3.99 8.63
CA ALA A 414 20.26 5.19 9.41
C ALA A 414 20.74 6.36 8.52
N ALA A 415 21.62 6.10 7.53
CA ALA A 415 22.07 7.10 6.56
C ALA A 415 20.90 7.60 5.70
N ILE A 416 20.04 6.72 5.16
CA ILE A 416 18.86 7.08 4.38
C ILE A 416 17.89 7.94 5.20
N LEU A 417 17.62 7.57 6.46
CA LEU A 417 16.74 8.35 7.35
C LEU A 417 17.34 9.74 7.69
N LYS A 418 18.67 9.83 7.83
CA LYS A 418 19.36 11.12 8.01
C LYS A 418 19.27 12.00 6.74
N MET A 419 19.35 11.39 5.56
CA MET A 419 19.14 12.11 4.28
C MET A 419 17.71 12.58 4.08
N ALA A 420 16.73 11.89 4.66
CA ALA A 420 15.31 12.21 4.56
C ALA A 420 14.86 13.33 5.53
N LYS A 421 15.69 13.76 6.46
CA LYS A 421 15.42 14.90 7.36
C LYS A 421 15.26 16.20 6.58
#